data_499f8aef54aa8743d638bca99707b825
#
_entry.id   499f8aef54aa8743d638bca99707b825
#
_cell.length_a   1.000
_cell.length_b   1.000
_cell.length_c   1.000
_cell.angle_alpha   90.00
_cell.angle_beta   90.00
_cell.angle_gamma   90.00
#
_symmetry.space_group_name_H-M   'P 1'
#
loop_
_entity.id
_entity.type
_entity.pdbx_description
1 polymer ?
#
loop_
_entity_poly.entity_id
_entity_poly.type
_entity_poly.pdbx_seq_one_letter_code
_entity_poly.pdbx_strand_id
1 'polypeptide(L)'
;MSITSSQLKSWHPDRPVSKGSTSYHNAVVNAPYYLENLDVLVDLVKPKIRDNETVVDFGAGTGVSAMHLLRKLKAKFNLYLVDNSAAWLGKAYEILSNYSNVKFFLLEKKEERYATLAETIGEKEADHVVCANTVHLIPELENTFKGINSAMKQKGTFTFQSGNILRQDRKKGVLMVDDTIIRVHDIALDMISSNDNFRKYRKDIDNNIEKEKEQRKFVFPDPRPVQFYLKSLKNSGFKYENPIYKLIKIAYKDWLDFLRVKRLQAGILPEIGGKEPSPEEEQDRDELIILASNQLFNDLEMQNPMADNKCFTV
;
A
#
# COMPACT_ATOMS: atom_id res chain seq x y z
N MET A 1 -2.82 21.62 -27.00
CA MET A 1 -1.35 21.81 -26.96
C MET A 1 -0.79 20.69 -26.12
N SER A 2 0.05 19.80 -26.65
CA SER A 2 0.72 18.78 -25.86
C SER A 2 1.84 19.43 -25.04
N ILE A 3 1.78 19.29 -23.72
CA ILE A 3 2.87 19.72 -22.82
C ILE A 3 4.05 18.79 -23.07
N THR A 4 5.20 19.32 -23.42
CA THR A 4 6.42 18.51 -23.59
C THR A 4 7.03 18.21 -22.22
N SER A 5 7.71 17.07 -22.06
CA SER A 5 8.31 16.61 -20.80
C SER A 5 9.24 17.63 -20.12
N SER A 6 9.83 18.55 -20.89
CA SER A 6 10.64 19.66 -20.38
C SER A 6 9.83 20.75 -19.66
N GLN A 7 8.52 20.80 -19.87
CA GLN A 7 7.62 21.80 -19.27
C GLN A 7 6.89 21.28 -18.01
N LEU A 8 7.01 19.99 -17.69
CA LEU A 8 6.40 19.42 -16.52
C LEU A 8 7.09 19.92 -15.24
N LYS A 9 6.37 20.74 -14.49
CA LYS A 9 6.87 21.26 -13.20
C LYS A 9 6.69 20.21 -12.12
N SER A 10 7.80 19.87 -11.45
CA SER A 10 7.75 19.01 -10.27
C SER A 10 6.96 19.66 -9.13
N TRP A 11 6.12 18.87 -8.46
CA TRP A 11 5.46 19.30 -7.22
C TRP A 11 6.46 19.44 -6.08
N HIS A 12 6.21 20.37 -5.18
CA HIS A 12 6.99 20.62 -3.97
C HIS A 12 6.04 20.69 -2.76
N PRO A 13 6.42 20.11 -1.60
CA PRO A 13 5.62 20.20 -0.40
C PRO A 13 5.54 21.64 0.13
N ASP A 14 4.34 22.06 0.51
CA ASP A 14 4.06 23.34 1.16
C ASP A 14 3.99 23.23 2.69
N ARG A 15 4.11 22.02 3.23
CA ARG A 15 4.03 21.71 4.67
C ARG A 15 5.14 20.75 5.09
N PRO A 16 5.52 20.77 6.39
CA PRO A 16 6.44 19.77 6.94
C PRO A 16 5.90 18.34 6.77
N VAL A 17 6.82 17.38 6.69
CA VAL A 17 6.48 15.95 6.60
C VAL A 17 5.68 15.53 7.83
N SER A 18 4.61 14.78 7.59
CA SER A 18 3.73 14.30 8.66
C SER A 18 4.38 13.17 9.47
N LYS A 19 4.10 13.13 10.79
CA LYS A 19 4.55 12.03 11.66
C LYS A 19 4.02 10.68 11.19
N GLY A 20 2.80 10.65 10.65
CA GLY A 20 2.17 9.42 10.15
C GLY A 20 2.88 8.82 8.94
N SER A 21 3.28 9.65 7.96
CA SER A 21 4.05 9.19 6.79
C SER A 21 5.44 8.72 7.19
N THR A 22 6.09 9.38 8.14
CA THR A 22 7.39 8.95 8.69
C THR A 22 7.27 7.60 9.42
N SER A 23 6.25 7.41 10.25
CA SER A 23 6.00 6.15 10.96
C SER A 23 5.81 4.97 9.98
N TYR A 24 4.98 5.16 8.96
CA TYR A 24 4.79 4.12 7.93
C TYR A 24 6.09 3.83 7.18
N HIS A 25 6.81 4.89 6.75
CA HIS A 25 8.08 4.73 6.04
C HIS A 25 9.05 3.86 6.84
N ASN A 26 9.22 4.17 8.13
CA ASN A 26 10.13 3.43 9.02
C ASN A 26 9.71 1.97 9.21
N ALA A 27 8.42 1.68 9.22
CA ALA A 27 7.90 0.31 9.37
C ALA A 27 8.18 -0.57 8.15
N VAL A 28 8.33 0.03 6.92
CA VAL A 28 8.43 -0.79 5.70
C VAL A 28 9.77 -0.67 4.96
N VAL A 29 10.54 0.40 5.17
CA VAL A 29 11.73 0.72 4.37
C VAL A 29 12.84 -0.33 4.45
N ASN A 30 12.93 -1.03 5.57
CA ASN A 30 13.91 -2.10 5.81
C ASN A 30 13.25 -3.45 6.12
N ALA A 31 11.93 -3.55 6.05
CA ALA A 31 11.21 -4.78 6.33
C ALA A 31 11.50 -5.84 5.24
N PRO A 32 12.07 -7.01 5.59
CA PRO A 32 12.50 -8.00 4.61
C PRO A 32 11.37 -8.45 3.67
N TYR A 33 10.17 -8.71 4.22
CA TYR A 33 9.01 -9.12 3.44
C TYR A 33 8.60 -8.07 2.40
N TYR A 34 8.70 -6.77 2.77
CA TYR A 34 8.33 -5.67 1.89
C TYR A 34 9.35 -5.52 0.75
N LEU A 35 10.63 -5.64 1.08
CA LEU A 35 11.71 -5.57 0.09
C LEU A 35 11.69 -6.79 -0.85
N GLU A 36 11.44 -8.01 -0.34
CA GLU A 36 11.28 -9.21 -1.17
C GLU A 36 10.12 -9.04 -2.17
N ASN A 37 9.03 -8.44 -1.74
CA ASN A 37 7.90 -8.14 -2.59
C ASN A 37 8.27 -7.13 -3.71
N LEU A 38 9.03 -6.08 -3.36
CA LEU A 38 9.54 -5.12 -4.34
C LEU A 38 10.58 -5.73 -5.28
N ASP A 39 11.39 -6.69 -4.84
CA ASP A 39 12.34 -7.41 -5.72
C ASP A 39 11.60 -8.12 -6.85
N VAL A 40 10.47 -8.77 -6.57
CA VAL A 40 9.65 -9.40 -7.63
C VAL A 40 9.18 -8.37 -8.67
N LEU A 41 8.68 -7.21 -8.22
CA LEU A 41 8.26 -6.13 -9.11
C LEU A 41 9.43 -5.63 -9.97
N VAL A 42 10.58 -5.38 -9.34
CA VAL A 42 11.78 -4.89 -10.03
C VAL A 42 12.30 -5.89 -11.05
N ASP A 43 12.34 -7.19 -10.72
CA ASP A 43 12.81 -8.23 -11.63
C ASP A 43 11.94 -8.34 -12.90
N LEU A 44 10.65 -8.04 -12.81
CA LEU A 44 9.73 -7.99 -13.96
C LEU A 44 9.98 -6.78 -14.87
N VAL A 45 10.33 -5.63 -14.31
CA VAL A 45 10.50 -4.39 -15.09
C VAL A 45 11.94 -4.16 -15.55
N LYS A 46 12.92 -4.60 -14.79
CA LYS A 46 14.36 -4.42 -15.05
C LYS A 46 14.80 -4.77 -16.48
N PRO A 47 14.40 -5.91 -17.09
CA PRO A 47 14.80 -6.24 -18.45
C PRO A 47 14.17 -5.34 -19.52
N LYS A 48 13.15 -4.55 -19.17
CA LYS A 48 12.38 -3.70 -20.08
C LYS A 48 12.91 -2.26 -20.11
N ILE A 49 13.40 -1.75 -18.98
CA ILE A 49 13.82 -0.34 -18.83
C ILE A 49 15.15 -0.08 -19.50
N ARG A 50 15.24 1.01 -20.28
CA ARG A 50 16.42 1.48 -21.00
C ARG A 50 16.85 2.87 -20.53
N ASP A 51 18.06 3.29 -20.94
CA ASP A 51 18.55 4.64 -20.64
C ASP A 51 17.64 5.70 -21.28
N ASN A 52 17.48 6.80 -20.55
CA ASN A 52 16.66 7.97 -20.89
C ASN A 52 15.14 7.73 -20.97
N GLU A 53 14.66 6.55 -20.59
CA GLU A 53 13.23 6.29 -20.48
C GLU A 53 12.64 6.92 -19.21
N THR A 54 11.33 7.13 -19.22
CA THR A 54 10.56 7.63 -18.09
C THR A 54 9.82 6.48 -17.41
N VAL A 55 10.15 6.24 -16.14
CA VAL A 55 9.48 5.30 -15.27
C VAL A 55 8.60 6.08 -14.30
N VAL A 56 7.34 5.71 -14.18
CA VAL A 56 6.40 6.30 -13.22
C VAL A 56 6.17 5.31 -12.09
N ASP A 57 6.40 5.74 -10.85
CA ASP A 57 5.95 5.03 -9.65
C ASP A 57 4.58 5.60 -9.24
N PHE A 58 3.51 4.87 -9.59
CA PHE A 58 2.13 5.28 -9.39
C PHE A 58 1.60 4.78 -8.05
N GLY A 59 1.15 5.69 -7.20
CA GLY A 59 0.89 5.43 -5.79
C GLY A 59 2.21 5.28 -5.01
N ALA A 60 3.17 6.17 -5.28
CA ALA A 60 4.53 6.12 -4.76
C ALA A 60 4.61 6.19 -3.23
N GLY A 61 3.57 6.72 -2.57
CA GLY A 61 3.50 6.81 -1.14
C GLY A 61 4.70 7.56 -0.55
N THR A 62 5.42 6.91 0.35
CA THR A 62 6.63 7.47 0.99
C THR A 62 7.92 7.21 0.22
N GLY A 63 7.83 6.72 -1.03
CA GLY A 63 8.95 6.56 -1.94
C GLY A 63 9.79 5.28 -1.76
N VAL A 64 9.31 4.29 -1.00
CA VAL A 64 10.10 3.05 -0.75
C VAL A 64 10.30 2.24 -2.03
N SER A 65 9.28 2.10 -2.88
CA SER A 65 9.38 1.49 -4.21
C SER A 65 10.34 2.26 -5.13
N ALA A 66 10.25 3.58 -5.16
CA ALA A 66 11.15 4.45 -5.91
C ALA A 66 12.62 4.29 -5.47
N MET A 67 12.88 4.29 -4.15
CA MET A 67 14.23 4.01 -3.62
C MET A 67 14.76 2.64 -4.06
N HIS A 68 13.89 1.64 -4.07
CA HIS A 68 14.25 0.28 -4.45
C HIS A 68 14.58 0.18 -5.93
N LEU A 69 13.78 0.83 -6.80
CA LEU A 69 14.06 0.97 -8.24
C LEU A 69 15.42 1.63 -8.48
N LEU A 70 15.70 2.78 -7.85
CA LEU A 70 16.96 3.49 -7.99
C LEU A 70 18.18 2.66 -7.55
N ARG A 71 18.03 1.79 -6.54
CA ARG A 71 19.11 0.91 -6.06
C ARG A 71 19.36 -0.29 -6.97
N LYS A 72 18.32 -0.85 -7.58
CA LYS A 72 18.39 -2.15 -8.30
C LYS A 72 18.56 -2.00 -9.80
N LEU A 73 18.12 -0.89 -10.39
CA LEU A 73 18.22 -0.64 -11.81
C LEU A 73 19.55 0.03 -12.15
N LYS A 74 20.23 -0.47 -13.18
CA LYS A 74 21.50 0.10 -13.68
C LYS A 74 21.30 1.17 -14.75
N ALA A 75 20.16 1.15 -15.44
CA ALA A 75 19.82 2.11 -16.47
C ALA A 75 19.71 3.54 -15.90
N LYS A 76 20.07 4.53 -16.69
CA LYS A 76 19.89 5.96 -16.38
C LYS A 76 18.51 6.40 -16.88
N PHE A 77 17.51 6.37 -16.03
CA PHE A 77 16.11 6.68 -16.37
C PHE A 77 15.60 7.89 -15.59
N ASN A 78 14.54 8.52 -16.08
CA ASN A 78 13.80 9.53 -15.33
C ASN A 78 12.74 8.82 -14.47
N LEU A 79 12.65 9.20 -13.20
CA LEU A 79 11.69 8.61 -12.27
C LEU A 79 10.66 9.64 -11.82
N TYR A 80 9.39 9.39 -12.10
CA TYR A 80 8.27 10.23 -11.70
C TYR A 80 7.50 9.54 -10.57
N LEU A 81 7.49 10.16 -9.40
CA LEU A 81 6.69 9.71 -8.26
C LEU A 81 5.34 10.39 -8.30
N VAL A 82 4.28 9.61 -8.34
CA VAL A 82 2.91 10.10 -8.45
C VAL A 82 2.08 9.54 -7.30
N ASP A 83 1.44 10.42 -6.53
CA ASP A 83 0.54 10.02 -5.43
C ASP A 83 -0.60 11.04 -5.27
N ASN A 84 -1.69 10.65 -4.65
CA ASN A 84 -2.82 11.54 -4.32
C ASN A 84 -2.73 12.13 -2.90
N SER A 85 -1.73 11.76 -2.12
CA SER A 85 -1.52 12.22 -0.77
C SER A 85 -0.28 13.12 -0.66
N ALA A 86 -0.49 14.41 -0.50
CA ALA A 86 0.59 15.38 -0.27
C ALA A 86 1.45 15.01 0.96
N ALA A 87 0.83 14.43 2.01
CA ALA A 87 1.54 14.03 3.23
C ALA A 87 2.51 12.87 2.98
N TRP A 88 2.14 11.91 2.13
CA TRP A 88 2.97 10.76 1.80
C TRP A 88 4.03 11.13 0.78
N LEU A 89 3.63 11.82 -0.28
CA LEU A 89 4.55 12.32 -1.31
C LEU A 89 5.58 13.30 -0.73
N GLY A 90 5.20 14.06 0.30
CA GLY A 90 6.12 14.94 1.04
C GLY A 90 7.26 14.18 1.73
N LYS A 91 6.99 12.95 2.24
CA LYS A 91 8.05 12.09 2.78
C LYS A 91 8.96 11.54 1.68
N ALA A 92 8.40 11.15 0.54
CA ALA A 92 9.18 10.76 -0.62
C ALA A 92 10.07 11.92 -1.13
N TYR A 93 9.54 13.14 -1.14
CA TYR A 93 10.28 14.35 -1.51
C TYR A 93 11.46 14.60 -0.57
N GLU A 94 11.25 14.53 0.75
CA GLU A 94 12.32 14.69 1.74
C GLU A 94 13.52 13.78 1.47
N ILE A 95 13.24 12.53 1.02
CA ILE A 95 14.26 11.50 0.83
C ILE A 95 14.91 11.58 -0.55
N LEU A 96 14.14 11.90 -1.59
CA LEU A 96 14.55 11.72 -2.99
C LEU A 96 14.73 13.00 -3.79
N SER A 97 14.46 14.20 -3.23
CA SER A 97 14.54 15.47 -3.95
C SER A 97 15.96 15.84 -4.44
N ASN A 98 16.99 15.24 -3.85
CA ASN A 98 18.38 15.45 -4.26
C ASN A 98 18.79 14.67 -5.54
N TYR A 99 17.95 13.76 -6.02
CA TYR A 99 18.19 13.03 -7.26
C TYR A 99 17.71 13.88 -8.45
N SER A 100 18.60 14.32 -9.30
CA SER A 100 18.28 15.21 -10.46
C SER A 100 17.34 14.59 -11.48
N ASN A 101 17.26 13.27 -11.54
CA ASN A 101 16.39 12.49 -12.43
C ASN A 101 15.04 12.12 -11.78
N VAL A 102 14.74 12.63 -10.60
CA VAL A 102 13.47 12.36 -9.88
C VAL A 102 12.57 13.58 -9.91
N LYS A 103 11.31 13.39 -10.29
CA LYS A 103 10.25 14.41 -10.23
C LYS A 103 9.05 13.89 -9.46
N PHE A 104 8.30 14.80 -8.83
CA PHE A 104 7.15 14.50 -8.00
C PHE A 104 5.89 15.12 -8.60
N PHE A 105 4.78 14.40 -8.55
CA PHE A 105 3.50 14.84 -9.10
C PHE A 105 2.37 14.47 -8.13
N LEU A 106 1.64 15.45 -7.67
CA LEU A 106 0.46 15.26 -6.84
C LEU A 106 -0.77 15.11 -7.75
N LEU A 107 -1.52 14.02 -7.60
CA LEU A 107 -2.83 13.87 -8.24
C LEU A 107 -3.81 14.80 -7.55
N GLU A 108 -4.18 15.88 -8.21
CA GLU A 108 -5.12 16.86 -7.67
C GLU A 108 -6.53 16.28 -7.56
N LYS A 109 -7.23 16.63 -6.48
CA LYS A 109 -8.65 16.30 -6.32
C LYS A 109 -9.48 17.22 -7.18
N LYS A 110 -10.25 16.66 -8.12
CA LYS A 110 -11.20 17.33 -8.99
C LYS A 110 -12.61 16.93 -8.58
N GLU A 111 -13.33 17.79 -7.90
CA GLU A 111 -14.68 17.53 -7.43
C GLU A 111 -14.81 16.17 -6.70
N GLU A 112 -15.37 15.16 -7.37
CA GLU A 112 -15.60 13.82 -6.78
C GLU A 112 -14.50 12.80 -7.04
N ARG A 113 -13.52 13.09 -7.91
CA ARG A 113 -12.42 12.17 -8.26
C ARG A 113 -11.05 12.82 -8.17
N TYR A 114 -10.02 12.03 -8.22
CA TYR A 114 -8.67 12.52 -8.47
C TYR A 114 -8.38 12.65 -9.98
N ALA A 115 -7.47 13.56 -10.32
CA ALA A 115 -6.91 13.64 -11.67
C ALA A 115 -6.29 12.28 -12.06
N THR A 116 -6.45 11.89 -13.31
CA THR A 116 -5.81 10.70 -13.86
C THR A 116 -4.31 10.94 -14.08
N LEU A 117 -3.56 9.87 -14.31
CA LEU A 117 -2.13 10.01 -14.62
C LEU A 117 -1.91 10.88 -15.87
N ALA A 118 -2.66 10.66 -16.94
CA ALA A 118 -2.54 11.45 -18.17
C ALA A 118 -2.89 12.94 -17.96
N GLU A 119 -3.87 13.25 -17.12
CA GLU A 119 -4.20 14.64 -16.76
C GLU A 119 -3.09 15.31 -15.93
N THR A 120 -2.24 14.53 -15.27
CA THR A 120 -1.20 15.02 -14.34
C THR A 120 0.16 15.18 -15.03
N ILE A 121 0.60 14.17 -15.77
CA ILE A 121 1.92 14.20 -16.43
C ILE A 121 1.87 14.37 -17.95
N GLY A 122 0.68 14.33 -18.55
CA GLY A 122 0.47 14.37 -19.99
C GLY A 122 0.25 12.98 -20.62
N GLU A 123 -0.23 13.01 -21.85
CA GLU A 123 -0.40 11.80 -22.67
C GLU A 123 0.94 11.34 -23.27
N LYS A 124 1.17 10.02 -23.32
CA LYS A 124 2.35 9.38 -23.95
C LYS A 124 3.70 9.85 -23.38
N GLU A 125 3.72 10.18 -22.09
CA GLU A 125 4.94 10.62 -21.38
C GLU A 125 5.71 9.46 -20.74
N ALA A 126 5.02 8.40 -20.28
CA ALA A 126 5.61 7.29 -19.56
C ALA A 126 6.02 6.14 -20.50
N ASP A 127 7.25 5.66 -20.37
CA ASP A 127 7.69 4.42 -20.99
C ASP A 127 7.26 3.22 -20.16
N HIS A 128 7.35 3.33 -18.82
CA HIS A 128 6.96 2.30 -17.89
C HIS A 128 6.20 2.89 -16.72
N VAL A 129 5.15 2.22 -16.27
CA VAL A 129 4.45 2.52 -15.03
C VAL A 129 4.57 1.32 -14.10
N VAL A 130 5.02 1.57 -12.87
CA VAL A 130 5.04 0.59 -11.78
C VAL A 130 4.08 1.03 -10.70
N CYS A 131 3.47 0.08 -9.98
CA CYS A 131 2.55 0.37 -8.90
C CYS A 131 2.65 -0.70 -7.81
N ALA A 132 3.22 -0.33 -6.67
CA ALA A 132 3.47 -1.23 -5.56
C ALA A 132 2.43 -1.04 -4.45
N ASN A 133 1.75 -2.12 -4.05
CA ASN A 133 0.80 -2.15 -2.92
C ASN A 133 -0.28 -1.05 -2.92
N THR A 134 -0.72 -0.58 -4.10
CA THR A 134 -1.66 0.54 -4.23
C THR A 134 -2.95 0.17 -4.97
N VAL A 135 -2.89 -0.68 -6.02
CA VAL A 135 -4.06 -0.95 -6.87
C VAL A 135 -5.29 -1.47 -6.10
N HIS A 136 -5.10 -2.18 -5.00
CA HIS A 136 -6.19 -2.70 -4.18
C HIS A 136 -6.93 -1.60 -3.40
N LEU A 137 -6.29 -0.44 -3.20
CA LEU A 137 -6.86 0.73 -2.52
C LEU A 137 -7.71 1.61 -3.45
N ILE A 138 -7.64 1.40 -4.76
CA ILE A 138 -8.29 2.26 -5.76
C ILE A 138 -9.72 1.79 -6.01
N PRO A 139 -10.76 2.58 -5.67
CA PRO A 139 -12.15 2.18 -5.89
C PRO A 139 -12.49 2.15 -7.39
N GLU A 140 -12.14 3.19 -8.14
CA GLU A 140 -12.44 3.34 -9.58
C GLU A 140 -11.27 2.85 -10.45
N LEU A 141 -10.97 1.55 -10.36
CA LEU A 141 -9.78 0.97 -10.96
C LEU A 141 -9.74 1.11 -12.49
N GLU A 142 -10.90 0.94 -13.16
CA GLU A 142 -10.96 1.01 -14.63
C GLU A 142 -10.67 2.43 -15.14
N ASN A 143 -11.20 3.45 -14.48
CA ASN A 143 -10.90 4.85 -14.82
C ASN A 143 -9.41 5.17 -14.62
N THR A 144 -8.85 4.71 -13.51
CA THR A 144 -7.41 4.85 -13.22
C THR A 144 -6.56 4.16 -14.28
N PHE A 145 -6.90 2.94 -14.67
CA PHE A 145 -6.16 2.19 -15.69
C PHE A 145 -6.26 2.84 -17.08
N LYS A 146 -7.41 3.42 -17.45
CA LYS A 146 -7.55 4.23 -18.67
C LYS A 146 -6.61 5.43 -18.64
N GLY A 147 -6.54 6.14 -17.51
CA GLY A 147 -5.61 7.25 -17.34
C GLY A 147 -4.13 6.84 -17.42
N ILE A 148 -3.79 5.67 -16.87
CA ILE A 148 -2.43 5.10 -17.01
C ILE A 148 -2.15 4.77 -18.48
N ASN A 149 -3.08 4.10 -19.17
CA ASN A 149 -2.90 3.73 -20.58
C ASN A 149 -2.70 4.98 -21.47
N SER A 150 -3.47 6.04 -21.23
CA SER A 150 -3.33 7.31 -21.99
C SER A 150 -1.99 8.01 -21.72
N ALA A 151 -1.47 7.93 -20.49
CA ALA A 151 -0.18 8.50 -20.13
C ALA A 151 1.01 7.71 -20.70
N MET A 152 0.81 6.44 -21.05
CA MET A 152 1.88 5.55 -21.55
C MET A 152 2.14 5.72 -23.05
N LYS A 153 3.39 5.58 -23.42
CA LYS A 153 3.81 5.43 -24.83
C LYS A 153 3.33 4.09 -25.40
N GLN A 154 3.24 4.00 -26.71
CA GLN A 154 2.65 2.85 -27.43
C GLN A 154 3.24 1.47 -27.06
N LYS A 155 4.54 1.41 -26.74
CA LYS A 155 5.23 0.18 -26.32
C LYS A 155 5.51 0.11 -24.83
N GLY A 156 4.93 1.01 -24.06
CA GLY A 156 5.11 1.09 -22.62
C GLY A 156 4.55 -0.13 -21.89
N THR A 157 5.01 -0.35 -20.67
CA THR A 157 4.53 -1.44 -19.83
C THR A 157 3.98 -0.92 -18.51
N PHE A 158 2.88 -1.51 -18.06
CA PHE A 158 2.31 -1.30 -16.73
C PHE A 158 2.47 -2.56 -15.90
N THR A 159 3.17 -2.46 -14.78
CA THR A 159 3.41 -3.57 -13.87
C THR A 159 2.98 -3.18 -12.47
N PHE A 160 2.12 -3.98 -11.86
CA PHE A 160 1.68 -3.74 -10.48
C PHE A 160 1.69 -5.02 -9.66
N GLN A 161 1.74 -4.86 -8.35
CA GLN A 161 1.64 -5.94 -7.39
C GLN A 161 0.82 -5.52 -6.17
N SER A 162 0.26 -6.51 -5.47
CA SER A 162 -0.42 -6.30 -4.20
C SER A 162 -0.48 -7.59 -3.38
N GLY A 163 -0.29 -7.50 -2.09
CA GLY A 163 -0.52 -8.58 -1.12
C GLY A 163 -2.00 -8.77 -0.76
N ASN A 164 -2.92 -7.96 -1.31
CA ASN A 164 -4.35 -7.98 -0.99
C ASN A 164 -5.25 -8.25 -2.20
N ILE A 165 -4.83 -9.15 -3.09
CA ILE A 165 -5.64 -9.65 -4.22
C ILE A 165 -6.19 -11.02 -3.84
N LEU A 166 -7.52 -11.16 -3.84
CA LEU A 166 -8.18 -12.42 -3.48
C LEU A 166 -7.86 -13.53 -4.49
N ARG A 167 -7.36 -14.62 -3.95
CA ARG A 167 -7.01 -15.82 -4.69
C ARG A 167 -7.71 -17.04 -4.08
N GLN A 168 -8.59 -17.67 -4.84
CA GLN A 168 -9.40 -18.82 -4.37
C GLN A 168 -8.59 -20.12 -4.22
N ASP A 169 -7.55 -20.28 -5.05
CA ASP A 169 -6.67 -21.46 -5.09
C ASP A 169 -5.44 -21.36 -4.20
N ARG A 170 -5.49 -20.53 -3.15
CA ARG A 170 -4.41 -20.41 -2.16
C ARG A 170 -4.13 -21.76 -1.50
N LYS A 171 -2.86 -22.07 -1.31
CA LYS A 171 -2.46 -23.25 -0.52
C LYS A 171 -2.95 -23.11 0.92
N LYS A 172 -3.32 -24.23 1.53
CA LYS A 172 -3.68 -24.25 2.96
C LYS A 172 -2.52 -23.70 3.80
N GLY A 173 -2.83 -22.77 4.71
CA GLY A 173 -1.84 -22.11 5.56
C GLY A 173 -1.24 -20.82 4.98
N VAL A 174 -1.54 -20.48 3.71
CA VAL A 174 -1.19 -19.18 3.14
C VAL A 174 -2.29 -18.17 3.50
N LEU A 175 -1.92 -17.10 4.20
CA LEU A 175 -2.82 -16.03 4.61
C LEU A 175 -2.76 -14.86 3.61
N MET A 176 -3.83 -14.11 3.49
CA MET A 176 -3.79 -12.77 2.91
C MET A 176 -3.45 -11.76 4.00
N VAL A 177 -2.99 -10.59 3.59
CA VAL A 177 -2.82 -9.44 4.51
C VAL A 177 -4.12 -9.19 5.26
N ASP A 178 -5.25 -9.16 4.56
CA ASP A 178 -6.58 -8.93 5.13
C ASP A 178 -6.99 -10.00 6.16
N ASP A 179 -6.69 -11.28 5.92
CA ASP A 179 -6.97 -12.36 6.88
C ASP A 179 -6.30 -12.09 8.24
N THR A 180 -5.08 -11.53 8.26
CA THR A 180 -4.37 -11.22 9.50
C THR A 180 -4.97 -10.02 10.21
N ILE A 181 -5.39 -9.01 9.47
CA ILE A 181 -6.04 -7.80 10.01
C ILE A 181 -7.37 -8.17 10.69
N ILE A 182 -8.20 -8.96 10.00
CA ILE A 182 -9.48 -9.43 10.56
C ILE A 182 -9.25 -10.23 11.85
N ARG A 183 -8.30 -11.18 11.84
CA ARG A 183 -8.02 -12.00 13.03
C ARG A 183 -7.51 -11.18 14.21
N VAL A 184 -6.60 -10.22 13.99
CA VAL A 184 -6.13 -9.32 15.05
C VAL A 184 -7.28 -8.52 15.62
N HIS A 185 -8.18 -8.01 14.79
CA HIS A 185 -9.38 -7.32 15.24
C HIS A 185 -10.29 -8.20 16.09
N ASP A 186 -10.65 -9.41 15.61
CA ASP A 186 -11.55 -10.31 16.31
C ASP A 186 -10.99 -10.69 17.68
N ILE A 187 -9.69 -11.02 17.77
CA ILE A 187 -9.01 -11.30 19.03
C ILE A 187 -9.02 -10.08 19.96
N ALA A 188 -8.81 -8.87 19.43
CA ALA A 188 -8.86 -7.64 20.22
C ALA A 188 -10.26 -7.38 20.78
N LEU A 189 -11.32 -7.62 20.02
CA LEU A 189 -12.71 -7.53 20.52
C LEU A 189 -13.00 -8.55 21.61
N ASP A 190 -12.54 -9.78 21.48
CA ASP A 190 -12.64 -10.81 22.50
C ASP A 190 -11.93 -10.39 23.80
N MET A 191 -10.74 -9.78 23.68
CA MET A 191 -10.01 -9.22 24.82
C MET A 191 -10.76 -8.07 25.48
N ILE A 192 -11.36 -7.15 24.72
CA ILE A 192 -12.18 -6.07 25.29
C ILE A 192 -13.37 -6.66 26.06
N SER A 193 -14.00 -7.71 25.54
CA SER A 193 -15.15 -8.37 26.14
C SER A 193 -14.80 -9.10 27.43
N SER A 194 -13.62 -9.72 27.51
CA SER A 194 -13.22 -10.59 28.61
C SER A 194 -12.30 -9.94 29.65
N ASN A 195 -11.53 -8.91 29.29
CA ASN A 195 -10.55 -8.26 30.17
C ASN A 195 -11.11 -6.96 30.76
N ASP A 196 -11.15 -6.87 32.08
CA ASP A 196 -11.70 -5.70 32.78
C ASP A 196 -10.90 -4.41 32.61
N ASN A 197 -9.61 -4.50 32.25
CA ASN A 197 -8.81 -3.32 31.95
C ASN A 197 -9.38 -2.50 30.77
N PHE A 198 -10.05 -3.17 29.84
CA PHE A 198 -10.63 -2.55 28.65
C PHE A 198 -12.15 -2.43 28.69
N ARG A 199 -12.79 -2.71 29.85
CA ARG A 199 -14.27 -2.72 30.00
C ARG A 199 -14.91 -1.39 29.60
N LYS A 200 -14.18 -0.27 29.69
CA LYS A 200 -14.69 1.07 29.33
C LYS A 200 -15.11 1.16 27.85
N TYR A 201 -14.54 0.33 26.98
CA TYR A 201 -14.85 0.30 25.54
C TYR A 201 -16.01 -0.62 25.17
N ARG A 202 -16.51 -1.48 26.07
CA ARG A 202 -17.59 -2.46 25.77
C ARG A 202 -18.87 -1.81 25.26
N LYS A 203 -19.23 -0.63 25.79
CA LYS A 203 -20.43 0.10 25.35
C LYS A 203 -20.29 0.72 23.96
N ASP A 204 -19.09 1.11 23.58
CA ASP A 204 -18.84 1.78 22.31
C ASP A 204 -18.90 0.79 21.15
N ILE A 205 -18.46 -0.46 21.37
CA ILE A 205 -18.51 -1.54 20.37
C ILE A 205 -19.94 -1.76 19.89
N ASP A 206 -20.91 -1.89 20.81
CA ASP A 206 -22.29 -2.19 20.46
C ASP A 206 -23.00 -1.04 19.71
N ASN A 207 -22.57 0.20 19.96
CA ASN A 207 -23.25 1.40 19.45
C ASN A 207 -22.73 1.92 18.12
N ASN A 208 -21.53 1.51 17.68
CA ASN A 208 -20.83 2.13 16.56
C ASN A 208 -20.47 1.16 15.39
N ILE A 209 -20.95 -0.08 15.42
CA ILE A 209 -20.55 -1.16 14.50
C ILE A 209 -20.52 -0.75 13.01
N GLU A 210 -21.55 -0.07 12.52
CA GLU A 210 -21.61 0.31 11.09
C GLU A 210 -20.58 1.38 10.73
N LYS A 211 -20.43 2.41 11.58
CA LYS A 211 -19.45 3.49 11.38
C LYS A 211 -18.01 2.96 11.41
N GLU A 212 -17.76 1.99 12.25
CA GLU A 212 -16.47 1.35 12.41
C GLU A 212 -16.11 0.44 11.23
N LYS A 213 -17.09 -0.29 10.67
CA LYS A 213 -16.93 -1.03 9.41
C LYS A 213 -16.55 -0.12 8.24
N GLU A 214 -17.18 1.05 8.12
CA GLU A 214 -16.81 2.04 7.09
C GLU A 214 -15.37 2.54 7.27
N GLN A 215 -14.97 2.83 8.49
CA GLN A 215 -13.62 3.27 8.82
C GLN A 215 -12.59 2.20 8.47
N ARG A 216 -12.87 0.93 8.76
CA ARG A 216 -12.02 -0.19 8.40
C ARG A 216 -11.86 -0.32 6.90
N LYS A 217 -12.96 -0.33 6.14
CA LYS A 217 -12.96 -0.42 4.67
C LYS A 217 -12.22 0.74 4.00
N PHE A 218 -12.18 1.89 4.64
CA PHE A 218 -11.39 3.02 4.15
C PHE A 218 -9.88 2.77 4.25
N VAL A 219 -9.41 2.07 5.28
CA VAL A 219 -7.98 1.75 5.48
C VAL A 219 -7.62 0.42 4.82
N PHE A 220 -8.48 -0.58 4.96
CA PHE A 220 -8.34 -1.94 4.42
C PHE A 220 -9.58 -2.30 3.59
N PRO A 221 -9.62 -1.91 2.30
CA PRO A 221 -10.71 -2.29 1.42
C PRO A 221 -10.81 -3.81 1.25
N ASP A 222 -12.03 -4.32 1.11
CA ASP A 222 -12.28 -5.73 0.89
C ASP A 222 -11.45 -6.26 -0.31
N PRO A 223 -10.77 -7.41 -0.18
CA PRO A 223 -9.96 -7.97 -1.24
C PRO A 223 -10.81 -8.32 -2.47
N ARG A 224 -10.35 -7.91 -3.62
CA ARG A 224 -11.02 -8.20 -4.91
C ARG A 224 -10.32 -9.38 -5.61
N PRO A 225 -11.08 -10.25 -6.32
CA PRO A 225 -10.50 -11.38 -7.03
C PRO A 225 -9.61 -10.91 -8.19
N VAL A 226 -8.58 -11.69 -8.52
CA VAL A 226 -7.64 -11.38 -9.61
C VAL A 226 -8.36 -11.10 -10.93
N GLN A 227 -9.45 -11.81 -11.21
CA GLN A 227 -10.28 -11.63 -12.41
C GLN A 227 -10.84 -10.21 -12.54
N PHE A 228 -11.10 -9.54 -11.41
CA PHE A 228 -11.54 -8.14 -11.41
C PHE A 228 -10.45 -7.23 -12.01
N TYR A 229 -9.20 -7.43 -11.62
CA TYR A 229 -8.07 -6.66 -12.16
C TYR A 229 -7.82 -6.96 -13.63
N LEU A 230 -7.85 -8.22 -14.04
CA LEU A 230 -7.66 -8.63 -15.43
C LEU A 230 -8.74 -8.07 -16.35
N LYS A 231 -10.00 -8.08 -15.89
CA LYS A 231 -11.13 -7.47 -16.62
C LYS A 231 -10.94 -5.96 -16.74
N SER A 232 -10.54 -5.29 -15.66
CA SER A 232 -10.29 -3.84 -15.66
C SER A 232 -9.15 -3.45 -16.60
N LEU A 233 -8.06 -4.23 -16.63
CA LEU A 233 -6.98 -4.05 -17.61
C LEU A 233 -7.49 -4.15 -19.05
N LYS A 234 -8.23 -5.22 -19.37
CA LYS A 234 -8.80 -5.44 -20.71
C LYS A 234 -9.72 -4.29 -21.13
N ASN A 235 -10.63 -3.87 -20.25
CA ASN A 235 -11.57 -2.77 -20.51
C ASN A 235 -10.86 -1.42 -20.67
N SER A 236 -9.65 -1.30 -20.15
CA SER A 236 -8.81 -0.10 -20.25
C SER A 236 -7.80 -0.15 -21.40
N GLY A 237 -7.92 -1.14 -22.30
CA GLY A 237 -7.12 -1.25 -23.52
C GLY A 237 -5.75 -1.93 -23.35
N PHE A 238 -5.48 -2.54 -22.18
CA PHE A 238 -4.25 -3.30 -21.97
C PHE A 238 -4.35 -4.73 -22.52
N LYS A 239 -3.22 -5.20 -23.07
CA LYS A 239 -2.95 -6.64 -23.18
C LYS A 239 -2.16 -7.02 -21.93
N TYR A 240 -2.52 -8.12 -21.28
CA TYR A 240 -1.88 -8.53 -20.04
C TYR A 240 -1.27 -9.93 -20.15
N GLU A 241 -0.23 -10.14 -19.37
CA GLU A 241 0.42 -11.43 -19.14
C GLU A 241 -0.27 -12.18 -17.99
N ASN A 242 -0.01 -13.45 -17.84
CA ASN A 242 -0.53 -14.23 -16.71
C ASN A 242 0.01 -13.70 -15.38
N PRO A 243 -0.81 -13.59 -14.34
CA PRO A 243 -0.37 -13.18 -13.02
C PRO A 243 0.71 -14.12 -12.47
N ILE A 244 1.71 -13.54 -11.81
CA ILE A 244 2.76 -14.27 -11.10
C ILE A 244 2.46 -14.18 -9.60
N TYR A 245 2.58 -15.31 -8.91
CA TYR A 245 2.35 -15.41 -7.48
C TYR A 245 3.65 -15.78 -6.77
N LYS A 246 4.01 -15.00 -5.77
CA LYS A 246 5.17 -15.24 -4.92
C LYS A 246 4.70 -15.43 -3.48
N LEU A 247 5.13 -16.50 -2.85
CA LEU A 247 4.93 -16.70 -1.42
C LEU A 247 6.03 -15.98 -0.65
N ILE A 248 5.63 -15.14 0.30
CA ILE A 248 6.55 -14.33 1.10
C ILE A 248 6.33 -14.66 2.58
N LYS A 249 7.42 -14.91 3.29
CA LYS A 249 7.39 -15.10 4.74
C LYS A 249 7.46 -13.76 5.44
N ILE A 250 6.57 -13.55 6.41
CA ILE A 250 6.51 -12.32 7.21
C ILE A 250 6.81 -12.68 8.66
N ALA A 251 7.89 -12.14 9.21
CA ALA A 251 8.23 -12.32 10.60
C ALA A 251 7.30 -11.50 11.51
N TYR A 252 7.01 -12.02 12.70
CA TYR A 252 6.15 -11.37 13.70
C TYR A 252 6.56 -9.93 13.97
N LYS A 253 7.86 -9.69 14.23
CA LYS A 253 8.35 -8.36 14.55
C LYS A 253 8.07 -7.34 13.43
N ASP A 254 8.39 -7.71 12.19
CA ASP A 254 8.21 -6.81 11.04
C ASP A 254 6.71 -6.54 10.79
N TRP A 255 5.86 -7.55 11.02
CA TRP A 255 4.42 -7.40 10.90
C TRP A 255 3.83 -6.53 12.00
N LEU A 256 4.30 -6.71 13.24
CA LEU A 256 3.87 -5.88 14.37
C LEU A 256 4.26 -4.41 14.16
N ASP A 257 5.47 -4.12 13.69
CA ASP A 257 5.90 -2.76 13.37
C ASP A 257 4.97 -2.09 12.33
N PHE A 258 4.50 -2.87 11.34
CA PHE A 258 3.51 -2.41 10.37
C PHE A 258 2.14 -2.15 11.02
N LEU A 259 1.61 -3.09 11.80
CA LEU A 259 0.31 -2.95 12.45
C LEU A 259 0.25 -1.77 13.43
N ARG A 260 1.38 -1.39 14.03
CA ARG A 260 1.50 -0.27 14.98
C ARG A 260 1.57 1.11 14.33
N VAL A 261 1.54 1.20 13.01
CA VAL A 261 1.40 2.49 12.32
C VAL A 261 0.03 3.09 12.63
N LYS A 262 -0.03 4.27 13.25
CA LYS A 262 -1.26 4.90 13.77
C LYS A 262 -2.43 4.91 12.79
N ARG A 263 -2.18 5.22 11.52
CA ARG A 263 -3.22 5.18 10.48
C ARG A 263 -3.79 3.77 10.29
N LEU A 264 -2.94 2.75 10.35
CA LEU A 264 -3.35 1.36 10.19
C LEU A 264 -4.12 0.89 11.43
N GLN A 265 -3.67 1.25 12.63
CA GLN A 265 -4.40 0.98 13.88
C GLN A 265 -5.84 1.51 13.85
N ALA A 266 -6.06 2.70 13.26
CA ALA A 266 -7.40 3.26 13.09
C ALA A 266 -8.31 2.43 12.15
N GLY A 267 -7.73 1.59 11.29
CA GLY A 267 -8.47 0.63 10.47
C GLY A 267 -8.55 -0.77 11.07
N ILE A 268 -7.59 -1.15 11.94
CA ILE A 268 -7.59 -2.45 12.63
C ILE A 268 -8.60 -2.44 13.78
N LEU A 269 -8.55 -1.43 14.62
CA LEU A 269 -9.38 -1.31 15.83
C LEU A 269 -9.99 0.09 15.92
N PRO A 270 -10.90 0.43 15.00
CA PRO A 270 -11.55 1.75 14.98
C PRO A 270 -12.46 2.00 16.17
N GLU A 271 -12.90 0.95 16.88
CA GLU A 271 -13.74 0.98 18.07
C GLU A 271 -13.11 1.75 19.23
N ILE A 272 -11.79 1.91 19.22
CA ILE A 272 -11.08 2.70 20.24
C ILE A 272 -10.61 4.01 19.62
N GLY A 273 -11.28 5.10 19.93
CA GLY A 273 -10.92 6.48 19.57
C GLY A 273 -11.05 6.83 18.08
N GLY A 274 -11.53 5.94 17.23
CA GLY A 274 -11.77 6.23 15.79
C GLY A 274 -10.54 6.78 15.06
N LYS A 275 -10.73 7.92 14.35
CA LYS A 275 -9.67 8.61 13.58
C LYS A 275 -8.75 9.46 14.46
N GLU A 276 -9.29 10.03 15.53
CA GLU A 276 -8.62 11.00 16.39
C GLU A 276 -8.72 10.58 17.86
N PRO A 277 -8.01 9.49 18.25
CA PRO A 277 -8.03 9.01 19.61
C PRO A 277 -7.39 10.02 20.58
N SER A 278 -7.89 10.07 21.81
CA SER A 278 -7.17 10.69 22.91
C SER A 278 -5.84 9.97 23.17
N PRO A 279 -4.89 10.56 23.89
CA PRO A 279 -3.63 9.90 24.23
C PRO A 279 -3.80 8.56 24.96
N GLU A 280 -4.82 8.44 25.82
CA GLU A 280 -5.14 7.20 26.53
C GLU A 280 -5.69 6.14 25.58
N GLU A 281 -6.66 6.49 24.74
CA GLU A 281 -7.21 5.59 23.72
C GLU A 281 -6.14 5.13 22.72
N GLU A 282 -5.21 6.00 22.35
CA GLU A 282 -4.09 5.65 21.49
C GLU A 282 -3.20 4.59 22.14
N GLN A 283 -2.90 4.74 23.43
CA GLN A 283 -2.10 3.78 24.19
C GLN A 283 -2.83 2.44 24.34
N ASP A 284 -4.10 2.44 24.75
CA ASP A 284 -4.89 1.24 24.92
C ASP A 284 -5.09 0.48 23.60
N ARG A 285 -5.30 1.21 22.50
CA ARG A 285 -5.40 0.62 21.16
C ARG A 285 -4.09 -0.04 20.73
N ASP A 286 -2.95 0.61 20.96
CA ASP A 286 -1.64 0.03 20.65
C ASP A 286 -1.38 -1.23 21.49
N GLU A 287 -1.69 -1.20 22.78
CA GLU A 287 -1.56 -2.35 23.68
C GLU A 287 -2.43 -3.53 23.24
N LEU A 288 -3.69 -3.30 22.90
CA LEU A 288 -4.60 -4.35 22.42
C LEU A 288 -4.12 -4.96 21.12
N ILE A 289 -3.64 -4.15 20.18
CA ILE A 289 -3.08 -4.65 18.90
C ILE A 289 -1.83 -5.51 19.17
N ILE A 290 -0.96 -5.12 20.11
CA ILE A 290 0.20 -5.92 20.51
C ILE A 290 -0.25 -7.26 21.11
N LEU A 291 -1.17 -7.25 22.06
CA LEU A 291 -1.67 -8.46 22.73
C LEU A 291 -2.37 -9.40 21.74
N ALA A 292 -3.26 -8.86 20.90
CA ALA A 292 -3.98 -9.63 19.89
C ALA A 292 -3.04 -10.21 18.83
N SER A 293 -2.03 -9.45 18.41
CA SER A 293 -1.01 -9.95 17.46
C SER A 293 -0.16 -11.05 18.07
N ASN A 294 0.23 -10.94 19.33
CA ASN A 294 0.95 -12.01 20.05
C ASN A 294 0.11 -13.29 20.11
N GLN A 295 -1.17 -13.20 20.44
CA GLN A 295 -2.06 -14.36 20.47
C GLN A 295 -2.22 -14.95 19.08
N LEU A 296 -2.48 -14.15 18.04
CA LEU A 296 -2.57 -14.63 16.67
C LEU A 296 -1.35 -15.45 16.24
N PHE A 297 -0.14 -14.94 16.50
CA PHE A 297 1.09 -15.64 16.11
C PHE A 297 1.33 -16.92 16.89
N ASN A 298 0.96 -16.97 18.19
CA ASN A 298 0.99 -18.19 18.97
C ASN A 298 0.00 -19.23 18.41
N ASP A 299 -1.21 -18.82 18.04
CA ASP A 299 -2.22 -19.71 17.45
C ASP A 299 -1.77 -20.25 16.09
N LEU A 300 -1.15 -19.41 15.25
CA LEU A 300 -0.59 -19.84 13.96
C LEU A 300 0.56 -20.83 14.13
N GLU A 301 1.43 -20.64 15.11
CA GLU A 301 2.54 -21.54 15.42
C GLU A 301 2.03 -22.91 15.91
N MET A 302 1.00 -22.94 16.75
CA MET A 302 0.35 -24.19 17.19
C MET A 302 -0.36 -24.94 16.05
N GLN A 303 -0.96 -24.20 15.09
CA GLN A 303 -1.64 -24.80 13.94
C GLN A 303 -0.66 -25.33 12.88
N ASN A 304 0.56 -24.82 12.86
CA ASN A 304 1.60 -25.22 11.92
C ASN A 304 2.96 -25.36 12.63
N PRO A 305 3.21 -26.54 13.29
CA PRO A 305 4.45 -26.78 14.03
C PRO A 305 5.74 -26.75 13.18
N MET A 306 5.60 -26.71 11.84
CA MET A 306 6.70 -26.48 10.90
C MET A 306 6.93 -25.00 10.59
N ALA A 307 6.11 -24.09 11.16
CA ALA A 307 6.32 -22.64 11.05
C ALA A 307 7.47 -22.22 11.97
N ASP A 308 8.67 -22.26 11.42
CA ASP A 308 9.88 -21.78 12.09
C ASP A 308 9.75 -20.30 12.48
N ASN A 309 10.04 -20.00 13.75
CA ASN A 309 10.34 -18.66 14.24
C ASN A 309 9.27 -17.58 14.07
N LYS A 310 8.02 -17.82 14.51
CA LYS A 310 6.98 -16.76 14.51
C LYS A 310 6.84 -16.04 13.16
N CYS A 311 6.78 -16.81 12.08
CA CYS A 311 6.53 -16.31 10.74
C CYS A 311 5.19 -16.82 10.19
N PHE A 312 4.53 -16.04 9.36
CA PHE A 312 3.44 -16.52 8.52
C PHE A 312 3.76 -16.29 7.04
N THR A 313 3.04 -16.96 6.16
CA THR A 313 3.26 -16.86 4.70
C THR A 313 2.06 -16.18 4.05
N VAL A 314 2.32 -15.18 3.24
CA VAL A 314 1.36 -14.44 2.43
C VAL A 314 1.49 -14.81 0.95
#